data_b05392bf3fc1f5c8adb5c0848a05a78a
#
_entry.id   b05392bf3fc1f5c8adb5c0848a05a78a
#
_cell.length_a   1.000
_cell.length_b   1.000
_cell.length_c   1.000
_cell.angle_alpha   90.00
_cell.angle_beta   90.00
_cell.angle_gamma   90.00
#
_symmetry.space_group_name_H-M   'P 1'
#
loop_
_entity.id
_entity.type
_entity.pdbx_description
1 polymer ?
#
loop_
_entity_poly.entity_id
_entity_poly.type
_entity_poly.pdbx_seq_one_letter_code
_entity_poly.pdbx_strand_id
1 'polypeptide(L)'
;MFSSTTLVSRSFLAILILMTLYFLGMDLLLYSRAQNYDIRPTSNGTRYVSIIPCDFNPLCTVTVKGLMLDHPNHFLLSPLAAIMDDLLHISNSWIWVTPNAISCFHVLIAVLAGKCVSSDSLSYRRLGVILFQARTWLDDLDGHVARKRANISGERSDVGSSGYIIDGICDALGCVAFIIGLYQFLARNSSRRGGYDKLPQLPVSSVLEPGNVTLKTSNAALRNILLMTVHLFLTSAAWNRYIYLYQDLLETEYRTPSISREHLYVRQTTVFRSSSFTIITLCWKFLNFHAVMDYLLLAIFFDRMREYIRLIRWSSYVVVLLLVYVTEFHFLRAYTYIQDVPSLIDEEISSSDVYTQG
;
A
#
# COMPACT_ATOMS: atom_id res chain seq x y z
N MET A 1 17.64 -23.29 -26.18
CA MET A 1 17.63 -22.50 -24.95
C MET A 1 16.60 -21.38 -24.93
N PHE A 2 16.06 -20.93 -26.06
CA PHE A 2 15.00 -19.90 -26.17
C PHE A 2 13.58 -20.38 -25.81
N SER A 3 13.32 -21.67 -25.82
CA SER A 3 11.98 -22.24 -25.58
C SER A 3 11.53 -22.21 -24.10
N SER A 4 12.44 -22.38 -23.14
CA SER A 4 12.07 -22.47 -21.71
C SER A 4 11.76 -21.11 -21.09
N THR A 5 12.47 -20.04 -21.48
CA THR A 5 12.24 -18.70 -20.97
C THR A 5 10.92 -18.09 -21.44
N THR A 6 10.49 -18.42 -22.67
CA THR A 6 9.20 -18.00 -23.21
C THR A 6 8.03 -18.73 -22.55
N LEU A 7 8.19 -19.98 -22.18
CA LEU A 7 7.15 -20.79 -21.52
C LEU A 7 6.91 -20.32 -20.07
N VAL A 8 7.98 -20.12 -19.30
CA VAL A 8 7.92 -19.56 -17.96
C VAL A 8 7.28 -18.16 -17.97
N SER A 9 7.62 -17.32 -18.95
CA SER A 9 7.04 -15.99 -19.09
C SER A 9 5.52 -16.05 -19.41
N ARG A 10 5.08 -16.99 -20.26
CA ARG A 10 3.66 -17.17 -20.60
C ARG A 10 2.85 -17.70 -19.43
N SER A 11 3.36 -18.70 -18.71
CA SER A 11 2.70 -19.25 -17.52
C SER A 11 2.56 -18.19 -16.43
N PHE A 12 3.59 -17.38 -16.21
CA PHE A 12 3.54 -16.30 -15.23
C PHE A 12 2.55 -15.20 -15.65
N LEU A 13 2.49 -14.86 -16.94
CA LEU A 13 1.50 -13.90 -17.45
C LEU A 13 0.06 -14.43 -17.26
N ALA A 14 -0.17 -15.71 -17.51
CA ALA A 14 -1.48 -16.33 -17.27
C ALA A 14 -1.88 -16.27 -15.79
N ILE A 15 -0.94 -16.53 -14.88
CA ILE A 15 -1.17 -16.40 -13.44
C ILE A 15 -1.52 -14.94 -13.09
N LEU A 16 -0.80 -13.95 -13.61
CA LEU A 16 -1.10 -12.54 -13.38
C LEU A 16 -2.50 -12.16 -13.87
N ILE A 17 -2.90 -12.64 -15.04
CA ILE A 17 -4.26 -12.40 -15.57
C ILE A 17 -5.31 -13.01 -14.64
N LEU A 18 -5.13 -14.26 -14.21
CA LEU A 18 -6.04 -14.93 -13.29
C LEU A 18 -6.12 -14.20 -11.94
N MET A 19 -4.98 -13.78 -11.40
CA MET A 19 -4.94 -12.99 -10.16
C MET A 19 -5.65 -11.64 -10.32
N THR A 20 -5.46 -10.96 -11.46
CA THR A 20 -6.16 -9.69 -11.73
C THR A 20 -7.67 -9.90 -11.80
N LEU A 21 -8.14 -10.96 -12.48
CA LEU A 21 -9.57 -11.30 -12.53
C LEU A 21 -10.13 -11.65 -11.14
N TYR A 22 -9.36 -12.38 -10.33
CA TYR A 22 -9.71 -12.68 -8.96
C TYR A 22 -9.86 -11.39 -8.13
N PHE A 23 -8.88 -10.48 -8.19
CA PHE A 23 -8.94 -9.22 -7.45
C PHE A 23 -10.10 -8.33 -7.89
N LEU A 24 -10.38 -8.24 -9.19
CA LEU A 24 -11.54 -7.51 -9.70
C LEU A 24 -12.86 -8.12 -9.19
N GLY A 25 -12.96 -9.44 -9.16
CA GLY A 25 -14.12 -10.14 -8.59
C GLY A 25 -14.28 -9.84 -7.10
N MET A 26 -13.18 -9.88 -6.34
CA MET A 26 -13.19 -9.57 -4.90
C MET A 26 -13.55 -8.11 -4.64
N ASP A 27 -13.09 -7.17 -5.47
CA ASP A 27 -13.47 -5.75 -5.34
C ASP A 27 -14.96 -5.53 -5.61
N LEU A 28 -15.55 -6.20 -6.58
CA LEU A 28 -17.00 -6.14 -6.82
C LEU A 28 -17.80 -6.68 -5.64
N LEU A 29 -17.35 -7.78 -5.04
CA LEU A 29 -17.98 -8.34 -3.83
C LEU A 29 -17.80 -7.40 -2.63
N LEU A 30 -16.62 -6.83 -2.44
CA LEU A 30 -16.34 -5.86 -1.38
C LEU A 30 -17.17 -4.59 -1.54
N TYR A 31 -17.30 -4.09 -2.77
CA TYR A 31 -18.17 -2.95 -3.07
C TYR A 31 -19.62 -3.25 -2.71
N SER A 32 -20.16 -4.38 -3.18
CA SER A 32 -21.52 -4.81 -2.83
C SER A 32 -21.70 -4.95 -1.31
N ARG A 33 -20.67 -5.47 -0.63
CA ARG A 33 -20.69 -5.60 0.83
C ARG A 33 -20.66 -4.25 1.52
N ALA A 34 -19.80 -3.31 1.08
CA ALA A 34 -19.71 -1.97 1.65
C ALA A 34 -21.01 -1.17 1.51
N GLN A 35 -21.73 -1.32 0.39
CA GLN A 35 -23.03 -0.66 0.18
C GLN A 35 -24.13 -1.15 1.16
N ASN A 36 -24.01 -2.39 1.66
CA ASN A 36 -24.95 -2.99 2.61
C ASN A 36 -24.40 -3.06 4.04
N TYR A 37 -23.20 -2.51 4.29
CA TYR A 37 -22.55 -2.55 5.59
C TYR A 37 -23.00 -1.36 6.45
N ASP A 38 -23.46 -1.65 7.66
CA ASP A 38 -23.71 -0.64 8.69
C ASP A 38 -22.46 -0.56 9.58
N ILE A 39 -21.89 0.62 9.69
CA ILE A 39 -20.65 0.87 10.47
C ILE A 39 -20.85 0.42 11.93
N ARG A 40 -22.07 0.58 12.44
CA ARG A 40 -22.48 0.10 13.77
C ARG A 40 -23.85 -0.53 13.67
N PRO A 41 -23.94 -1.87 13.61
CA PRO A 41 -25.21 -2.55 13.54
C PRO A 41 -26.01 -2.23 14.81
N THR A 42 -27.23 -1.71 14.63
CA THR A 42 -28.25 -1.75 15.65
C THR A 42 -28.44 -3.20 16.09
N SER A 43 -28.87 -3.43 17.32
CA SER A 43 -29.01 -4.77 17.94
C SER A 43 -29.75 -5.82 17.10
N ASN A 44 -30.46 -5.40 16.06
CA ASN A 44 -31.21 -6.22 15.11
C ASN A 44 -30.56 -6.30 13.71
N GLY A 45 -29.31 -5.82 13.54
CA GLY A 45 -28.61 -5.89 12.25
C GLY A 45 -28.40 -7.33 11.78
N THR A 46 -28.70 -7.61 10.52
CA THR A 46 -28.47 -8.92 9.89
C THR A 46 -26.98 -9.25 9.93
N ARG A 47 -26.63 -10.28 10.72
CA ARG A 47 -25.27 -10.79 10.78
C ARG A 47 -24.87 -11.29 9.38
N TYR A 48 -23.72 -10.86 8.88
CA TYR A 48 -23.23 -11.39 7.61
C TYR A 48 -23.01 -12.90 7.72
N VAL A 49 -23.75 -13.66 6.92
CA VAL A 49 -23.61 -15.13 6.88
C VAL A 49 -22.57 -15.47 5.82
N SER A 50 -21.46 -16.01 6.25
CA SER A 50 -20.38 -16.48 5.38
C SER A 50 -20.21 -17.99 5.51
N ILE A 51 -19.97 -18.67 4.39
CA ILE A 51 -19.63 -20.10 4.35
C ILE A 51 -18.20 -20.30 4.91
N ILE A 52 -17.31 -19.33 4.67
CA ILE A 52 -15.94 -19.33 5.18
C ILE A 52 -15.95 -18.61 6.54
N PRO A 53 -15.29 -19.14 7.58
CA PRO A 53 -15.14 -18.44 8.86
C PRO A 53 -14.65 -17.00 8.67
N CYS A 54 -15.22 -16.06 9.41
CA CYS A 54 -14.92 -14.65 9.25
C CYS A 54 -13.47 -14.29 9.55
N ASP A 55 -12.76 -15.12 10.30
CA ASP A 55 -11.33 -14.95 10.58
C ASP A 55 -10.47 -15.06 9.30
N PHE A 56 -10.96 -15.78 8.28
CA PHE A 56 -10.27 -15.98 7.01
C PHE A 56 -10.94 -15.25 5.85
N ASN A 57 -12.09 -14.63 6.06
CA ASN A 57 -12.85 -13.97 5.01
C ASN A 57 -12.74 -12.44 5.12
N PRO A 58 -11.98 -11.78 4.23
CA PRO A 58 -11.79 -10.32 4.27
C PRO A 58 -13.09 -9.52 4.03
N LEU A 59 -14.16 -10.18 3.56
CA LEU A 59 -15.46 -9.54 3.31
C LEU A 59 -16.34 -9.47 4.57
N CYS A 60 -15.99 -10.15 5.65
CA CYS A 60 -16.82 -10.19 6.87
C CYS A 60 -16.79 -8.84 7.60
N THR A 61 -15.60 -8.26 7.77
CA THR A 61 -15.42 -6.98 8.47
C THR A 61 -14.92 -5.96 7.49
N VAL A 62 -15.76 -4.98 7.17
CA VAL A 62 -15.40 -3.90 6.26
C VAL A 62 -14.91 -2.72 7.08
N THR A 63 -13.63 -2.36 6.90
CA THR A 63 -12.99 -1.23 7.57
C THR A 63 -12.46 -0.24 6.54
N VAL A 64 -12.29 1.02 6.94
CA VAL A 64 -11.65 2.04 6.10
C VAL A 64 -10.27 1.57 5.61
N LYS A 65 -9.45 1.02 6.52
CA LYS A 65 -8.13 0.50 6.16
C LYS A 65 -8.23 -0.62 5.12
N GLY A 66 -9.13 -1.61 5.31
CA GLY A 66 -9.35 -2.70 4.36
C GLY A 66 -9.82 -2.22 2.98
N LEU A 67 -10.64 -1.16 2.92
CA LEU A 67 -11.05 -0.55 1.65
C LEU A 67 -9.90 0.13 0.91
N MET A 68 -8.89 0.62 1.62
CA MET A 68 -7.73 1.34 1.06
C MET A 68 -6.47 0.48 0.94
N LEU A 69 -6.48 -0.75 1.46
CA LEU A 69 -5.37 -1.68 1.40
C LEU A 69 -5.27 -2.29 0.00
N ASP A 70 -4.06 -2.49 -0.51
CA ASP A 70 -3.82 -3.09 -1.81
C ASP A 70 -4.36 -4.53 -1.92
N HIS A 71 -4.53 -4.98 -3.14
CA HIS A 71 -5.18 -6.25 -3.42
C HIS A 71 -4.43 -7.47 -2.88
N PRO A 72 -3.10 -7.62 -3.08
CA PRO A 72 -2.37 -8.77 -2.55
C PRO A 72 -2.45 -8.86 -1.04
N ASN A 73 -2.23 -7.76 -0.31
CA ASN A 73 -2.30 -7.78 1.15
C ASN A 73 -3.71 -8.07 1.65
N HIS A 74 -4.72 -7.37 1.11
CA HIS A 74 -6.09 -7.52 1.60
C HIS A 74 -6.72 -8.90 1.29
N PHE A 75 -6.55 -9.40 0.06
CA PHE A 75 -7.27 -10.59 -0.40
C PHE A 75 -6.45 -11.88 -0.40
N LEU A 76 -5.13 -11.80 -0.20
CA LEU A 76 -4.27 -12.97 -0.25
C LEU A 76 -3.40 -13.12 1.00
N LEU A 77 -2.56 -12.11 1.33
CA LEU A 77 -1.54 -12.25 2.37
C LEU A 77 -2.15 -12.23 3.76
N SER A 78 -3.11 -11.34 4.03
CA SER A 78 -3.79 -11.24 5.32
C SER A 78 -4.63 -12.49 5.64
N PRO A 79 -5.47 -13.02 4.72
CA PRO A 79 -6.12 -14.33 4.93
C PRO A 79 -5.12 -15.48 5.11
N LEU A 80 -4.02 -15.49 4.36
CA LEU A 80 -2.98 -16.51 4.49
C LEU A 80 -2.29 -16.44 5.88
N ALA A 81 -2.05 -15.25 6.41
CA ALA A 81 -1.51 -15.06 7.76
C ALA A 81 -2.48 -15.61 8.82
N ALA A 82 -3.78 -15.36 8.68
CA ALA A 82 -4.80 -15.90 9.57
C ALA A 82 -4.89 -17.43 9.52
N ILE A 83 -4.84 -18.03 8.32
CA ILE A 83 -4.82 -19.49 8.14
C ILE A 83 -3.57 -20.11 8.76
N MET A 84 -2.40 -19.49 8.57
CA MET A 84 -1.15 -19.98 9.14
C MET A 84 -1.13 -19.88 10.66
N ASP A 85 -1.69 -18.80 11.23
CA ASP A 85 -1.82 -18.69 12.69
C ASP A 85 -2.78 -19.74 13.25
N ASP A 86 -3.89 -20.02 12.57
CA ASP A 86 -4.83 -21.06 12.99
C ASP A 86 -4.22 -22.47 12.90
N LEU A 87 -3.50 -22.75 11.81
CA LEU A 87 -2.85 -24.04 11.58
C LEU A 87 -1.72 -24.32 12.60
N LEU A 88 -0.88 -23.32 12.86
CA LEU A 88 0.29 -23.45 13.72
C LEU A 88 0.02 -23.02 15.17
N HIS A 89 -1.14 -22.46 15.46
CA HIS A 89 -1.54 -21.93 16.77
C HIS A 89 -0.51 -20.93 17.36
N ILE A 90 0.09 -20.07 16.48
CA ILE A 90 1.17 -19.14 16.86
C ILE A 90 0.71 -18.20 17.95
N SER A 91 -0.48 -17.63 17.82
CA SER A 91 -1.03 -16.67 18.77
C SER A 91 -1.25 -17.28 20.16
N ASN A 92 -1.63 -18.55 20.24
CA ASN A 92 -2.04 -19.22 21.46
C ASN A 92 -0.93 -20.07 22.10
N SER A 93 -0.20 -20.85 21.28
CA SER A 93 0.74 -21.86 21.78
C SER A 93 2.19 -21.36 21.82
N TRP A 94 2.57 -20.46 20.92
CA TRP A 94 3.95 -20.01 20.80
C TRP A 94 4.15 -18.65 21.47
N ILE A 95 3.91 -18.57 22.77
CA ILE A 95 3.97 -17.32 23.55
C ILE A 95 5.32 -16.59 23.42
N TRP A 96 6.42 -17.34 23.23
CA TRP A 96 7.76 -16.80 23.03
C TRP A 96 7.99 -16.17 21.65
N VAL A 97 7.17 -16.51 20.64
CA VAL A 97 7.15 -15.81 19.33
C VAL A 97 6.29 -14.57 19.49
N THR A 98 6.91 -13.47 19.87
CA THR A 98 6.22 -12.18 20.00
C THR A 98 6.05 -11.51 18.61
N PRO A 99 5.04 -10.65 18.40
CA PRO A 99 4.92 -9.85 17.17
C PRO A 99 6.24 -9.14 16.85
N ASN A 100 6.86 -8.47 17.81
CA ASN A 100 8.13 -7.77 17.62
C ASN A 100 9.28 -8.71 17.16
N ALA A 101 9.27 -9.98 17.58
CA ALA A 101 10.27 -10.96 17.11
C ALA A 101 10.05 -11.29 15.62
N ILE A 102 8.80 -11.38 15.18
CA ILE A 102 8.45 -11.57 13.77
C ILE A 102 8.86 -10.32 12.96
N SER A 103 8.57 -9.10 13.49
CA SER A 103 8.99 -7.85 12.86
C SER A 103 10.52 -7.76 12.72
N CYS A 104 11.30 -8.13 13.74
CA CYS A 104 12.76 -8.21 13.62
C CYS A 104 13.23 -9.25 12.59
N PHE A 105 12.53 -10.39 12.49
CA PHE A 105 12.89 -11.44 11.54
C PHE A 105 12.62 -11.01 10.09
N HIS A 106 11.52 -10.32 9.82
CA HIS A 106 11.25 -9.85 8.47
C HIS A 106 12.28 -8.82 7.96
N VAL A 107 12.94 -8.04 8.86
CA VAL A 107 14.08 -7.18 8.48
C VAL A 107 15.25 -8.00 7.93
N LEU A 108 15.57 -9.13 8.54
CA LEU A 108 16.63 -10.02 8.04
C LEU A 108 16.30 -10.54 6.63
N ILE A 109 15.05 -10.93 6.41
CA ILE A 109 14.58 -11.36 5.09
C ILE A 109 14.68 -10.21 4.08
N ALA A 110 14.34 -8.97 4.46
CA ALA A 110 14.47 -7.79 3.60
C ALA A 110 15.93 -7.49 3.22
N VAL A 111 16.87 -7.65 4.16
CA VAL A 111 18.32 -7.51 3.88
C VAL A 111 18.79 -8.56 2.88
N LEU A 112 18.37 -9.81 3.04
CA LEU A 112 18.66 -10.88 2.08
C LEU A 112 18.05 -10.60 0.71
N ALA A 113 16.80 -10.12 0.67
CA ALA A 113 16.13 -9.69 -0.55
C ALA A 113 16.91 -8.58 -1.27
N GLY A 114 17.33 -7.55 -0.55
CA GLY A 114 18.15 -6.45 -1.07
C GLY A 114 19.48 -6.95 -1.64
N LYS A 115 20.17 -7.86 -0.94
CA LYS A 115 21.39 -8.50 -1.44
C LYS A 115 21.15 -9.28 -2.74
N CYS A 116 20.07 -10.03 -2.82
CA CYS A 116 19.69 -10.78 -4.02
C CYS A 116 19.37 -9.83 -5.19
N VAL A 117 18.60 -8.75 -4.95
CA VAL A 117 18.26 -7.74 -5.97
C VAL A 117 19.49 -7.00 -6.47
N SER A 118 20.51 -6.84 -5.65
CA SER A 118 21.77 -6.21 -6.05
C SER A 118 22.55 -7.02 -7.09
N SER A 119 22.21 -8.29 -7.33
CA SER A 119 22.92 -9.19 -8.24
C SER A 119 22.68 -8.83 -9.72
N ASP A 120 23.69 -9.08 -10.57
CA ASP A 120 23.58 -8.98 -12.02
C ASP A 120 22.74 -10.13 -12.63
N SER A 121 22.61 -11.26 -11.92
CA SER A 121 21.81 -12.41 -12.36
C SER A 121 20.31 -12.14 -12.17
N LEU A 122 19.53 -12.33 -13.23
CA LEU A 122 18.08 -12.18 -13.18
C LEU A 122 17.43 -13.20 -12.22
N SER A 123 17.98 -14.41 -12.14
CA SER A 123 17.46 -15.45 -11.22
C SER A 123 17.61 -15.03 -9.75
N TYR A 124 18.75 -14.45 -9.37
CA TYR A 124 18.93 -13.90 -8.02
C TYR A 124 18.02 -12.72 -7.76
N ARG A 125 17.80 -11.82 -8.74
CA ARG A 125 16.85 -10.71 -8.57
C ARG A 125 15.42 -11.21 -8.39
N ARG A 126 15.01 -12.24 -9.12
CA ARG A 126 13.71 -12.91 -8.92
C ARG A 126 13.57 -13.54 -7.54
N LEU A 127 14.64 -14.18 -7.06
CA LEU A 127 14.69 -14.68 -5.67
C LEU A 127 14.53 -13.53 -4.67
N GLY A 128 15.18 -12.39 -4.91
CA GLY A 128 15.03 -11.20 -4.08
C GLY A 128 13.59 -10.67 -4.04
N VAL A 129 12.87 -10.73 -5.16
CA VAL A 129 11.44 -10.38 -5.22
C VAL A 129 10.60 -11.34 -4.35
N ILE A 130 10.84 -12.65 -4.47
CA ILE A 130 10.13 -13.66 -3.67
C ILE A 130 10.39 -13.48 -2.18
N LEU A 131 11.65 -13.22 -1.79
CA LEU A 131 12.03 -12.97 -0.41
C LEU A 131 11.36 -11.69 0.13
N PHE A 132 11.29 -10.62 -0.68
CA PHE A 132 10.63 -9.40 -0.24
C PHE A 132 9.11 -9.60 -0.09
N GLN A 133 8.49 -10.39 -0.94
CA GLN A 133 7.08 -10.73 -0.81
C GLN A 133 6.82 -11.62 0.44
N ALA A 134 7.74 -12.54 0.74
CA ALA A 134 7.68 -13.31 1.99
C ALA A 134 7.85 -12.41 3.23
N ARG A 135 8.69 -11.37 3.14
CA ARG A 135 8.82 -10.34 4.16
C ARG A 135 7.49 -9.59 4.38
N THR A 136 6.82 -9.18 3.31
CA THR A 136 5.52 -8.49 3.38
C THR A 136 4.46 -9.38 4.04
N TRP A 137 4.45 -10.67 3.72
CA TRP A 137 3.56 -11.62 4.38
C TRP A 137 3.87 -11.79 5.88
N LEU A 138 5.14 -11.80 6.29
CA LEU A 138 5.53 -11.86 7.72
C LEU A 138 5.09 -10.63 8.49
N ASP A 139 5.07 -9.47 7.85
CA ASP A 139 4.54 -8.22 8.35
C ASP A 139 3.01 -8.30 8.60
N ASP A 140 2.25 -8.84 7.65
CA ASP A 140 0.83 -9.14 7.87
C ASP A 140 0.60 -10.14 9.02
N LEU A 141 1.50 -11.13 9.17
CA LEU A 141 1.41 -12.14 10.22
C LEU A 141 1.67 -11.55 11.61
N ASP A 142 2.66 -10.67 11.78
CA ASP A 142 2.93 -10.06 13.08
C ASP A 142 1.78 -9.14 13.53
N GLY A 143 1.23 -8.36 12.61
CA GLY A 143 0.04 -7.56 12.83
C GLY A 143 -1.19 -8.42 13.17
N HIS A 144 -1.37 -9.57 12.52
CA HIS A 144 -2.44 -10.51 12.84
C HIS A 144 -2.28 -11.08 14.27
N VAL A 145 -1.09 -11.57 14.62
CA VAL A 145 -0.79 -12.11 15.95
C VAL A 145 -0.97 -11.04 17.03
N ALA A 146 -0.52 -9.81 16.78
CA ALA A 146 -0.69 -8.69 17.69
C ALA A 146 -2.17 -8.40 17.97
N ARG A 147 -2.99 -8.26 16.94
CA ARG A 147 -4.43 -7.98 17.06
C ARG A 147 -5.17 -9.12 17.77
N LYS A 148 -4.89 -10.37 17.41
CA LYS A 148 -5.53 -11.54 18.01
C LYS A 148 -5.23 -11.65 19.51
N ARG A 149 -3.99 -11.41 19.92
CA ARG A 149 -3.60 -11.38 21.37
C ARG A 149 -4.20 -10.21 22.14
N ALA A 150 -4.42 -9.08 21.48
CA ALA A 150 -5.08 -7.90 22.04
C ALA A 150 -6.61 -7.94 21.98
N ASN A 151 -7.21 -8.98 21.41
CA ASN A 151 -8.65 -9.10 21.13
C ASN A 151 -9.22 -7.91 20.31
N ILE A 152 -8.43 -7.40 19.37
CA ILE A 152 -8.84 -6.33 18.48
C ILE A 152 -9.43 -6.96 17.22
N SER A 153 -10.69 -6.65 16.91
CA SER A 153 -11.35 -7.13 15.70
C SER A 153 -11.04 -6.23 14.49
N GLY A 154 -10.85 -6.85 13.32
CA GLY A 154 -10.58 -6.17 12.06
C GLY A 154 -9.12 -5.72 11.93
N GLU A 155 -8.86 -4.81 10.97
CA GLU A 155 -7.52 -4.31 10.65
C GLU A 155 -7.16 -3.01 11.39
N ARG A 156 -7.77 -2.78 12.54
CA ARG A 156 -7.50 -1.58 13.34
C ARG A 156 -6.10 -1.67 13.96
N SER A 157 -5.33 -0.59 13.81
CA SER A 157 -4.00 -0.49 14.42
C SER A 157 -4.10 0.23 15.75
N ASP A 158 -3.42 -0.29 16.78
CA ASP A 158 -3.28 0.38 18.07
C ASP A 158 -2.20 1.46 17.98
N VAL A 159 -2.59 2.61 17.42
CA VAL A 159 -1.69 3.73 17.16
C VAL A 159 -1.15 4.27 18.48
N GLY A 160 0.18 4.25 18.64
CA GLY A 160 0.87 4.72 19.85
C GLY A 160 1.33 3.60 20.77
N SER A 161 0.98 2.34 20.52
CA SER A 161 1.58 1.21 21.23
C SER A 161 3.07 1.05 20.87
N SER A 162 3.86 0.52 21.80
CA SER A 162 5.28 0.23 21.52
C SER A 162 5.48 -0.76 20.38
N GLY A 163 4.55 -1.72 20.22
CA GLY A 163 4.54 -2.67 19.10
C GLY A 163 4.39 -1.98 17.76
N TYR A 164 3.43 -1.06 17.61
CA TYR A 164 3.23 -0.27 16.42
C TYR A 164 4.46 0.55 15.99
N ILE A 165 5.19 1.13 16.98
CA ILE A 165 6.41 1.90 16.70
C ILE A 165 7.54 0.99 16.25
N ILE A 166 7.73 -0.16 16.90
CA ILE A 166 8.78 -1.13 16.55
C ILE A 166 8.53 -1.68 15.14
N ASP A 167 7.31 -2.04 14.83
CA ASP A 167 6.88 -2.51 13.52
C ASP A 167 7.20 -1.46 12.43
N GLY A 168 6.76 -0.22 12.59
CA GLY A 168 7.08 0.86 11.66
C GLY A 168 8.58 1.12 11.47
N ILE A 169 9.40 0.95 12.52
CA ILE A 169 10.88 1.05 12.41
C ILE A 169 11.43 -0.13 11.62
N CYS A 170 10.97 -1.35 11.89
CA CYS A 170 11.39 -2.56 11.17
C CYS A 170 11.02 -2.47 9.68
N ASP A 171 9.84 -1.96 9.36
CA ASP A 171 9.38 -1.69 8.01
C ASP A 171 10.30 -0.73 7.27
N ALA A 172 10.60 0.40 7.89
CA ALA A 172 11.49 1.40 7.32
C ALA A 172 12.89 0.81 7.06
N LEU A 173 13.44 0.06 8.02
CA LEU A 173 14.75 -0.59 7.88
C LEU A 173 14.74 -1.62 6.75
N GLY A 174 13.69 -2.44 6.64
CA GLY A 174 13.53 -3.40 5.57
C GLY A 174 13.48 -2.75 4.18
N CYS A 175 12.70 -1.67 4.05
CA CYS A 175 12.64 -0.88 2.82
C CYS A 175 13.98 -0.25 2.46
N VAL A 176 14.68 0.36 3.41
CA VAL A 176 16.00 0.95 3.20
C VAL A 176 17.01 -0.11 2.72
N ALA A 177 17.04 -1.28 3.34
CA ALA A 177 17.91 -2.37 2.94
C ALA A 177 17.65 -2.83 1.49
N PHE A 178 16.38 -2.93 1.11
CA PHE A 178 15.99 -3.29 -0.25
C PHE A 178 16.37 -2.21 -1.27
N ILE A 179 16.13 -0.94 -0.95
CA ILE A 179 16.48 0.21 -1.80
C ILE A 179 18.00 0.32 -2.00
N ILE A 180 18.80 0.04 -0.97
CA ILE A 180 20.27 -0.01 -1.08
C ILE A 180 20.69 -1.10 -2.08
N GLY A 181 20.10 -2.29 -2.02
CA GLY A 181 20.35 -3.36 -2.99
C GLY A 181 20.01 -2.94 -4.42
N LEU A 182 18.87 -2.28 -4.59
CA LEU A 182 18.42 -1.75 -5.86
C LEU A 182 19.36 -0.65 -6.42
N TYR A 183 19.82 0.27 -5.56
CA TYR A 183 20.81 1.26 -5.91
C TYR A 183 22.10 0.62 -6.42
N GLN A 184 22.63 -0.37 -5.70
CA GLN A 184 23.84 -1.09 -6.09
C GLN A 184 23.71 -1.75 -7.47
N PHE A 185 22.53 -2.33 -7.76
CA PHE A 185 22.25 -2.88 -9.08
C PHE A 185 22.23 -1.80 -10.17
N LEU A 186 21.52 -0.70 -9.95
CA LEU A 186 21.41 0.39 -10.92
C LEU A 186 22.76 1.07 -11.17
N ALA A 187 23.55 1.33 -10.12
CA ALA A 187 24.84 1.97 -10.23
C ALA A 187 25.82 1.14 -11.09
N ARG A 188 25.87 -0.19 -10.86
CA ARG A 188 26.72 -1.11 -11.65
C ARG A 188 26.25 -1.25 -13.10
N ASN A 189 24.96 -1.31 -13.34
CA ASN A 189 24.41 -1.56 -14.68
C ASN A 189 24.23 -0.29 -15.53
N SER A 190 24.30 0.90 -14.93
CA SER A 190 24.31 2.16 -15.70
C SER A 190 25.57 2.33 -16.53
N SER A 191 26.71 1.87 -16.06
CA SER A 191 28.00 1.91 -16.79
C SER A 191 28.03 0.96 -17.99
N ARG A 192 27.43 -0.21 -17.89
CA ARG A 192 27.55 -1.26 -18.92
C ARG A 192 26.85 -0.92 -20.25
N ARG A 193 25.75 -0.15 -20.26
CA ARG A 193 25.01 0.18 -21.49
C ARG A 193 25.53 1.41 -22.25
N GLY A 194 26.37 2.23 -21.66
CA GLY A 194 27.06 3.30 -22.37
C GLY A 194 28.07 2.80 -23.43
N GLY A 195 28.44 1.51 -23.38
CA GLY A 195 29.42 0.90 -24.25
C GLY A 195 28.84 0.15 -25.49
N TYR A 196 27.57 -0.23 -25.50
CA TYR A 196 27.00 -1.01 -26.62
C TYR A 196 26.26 -0.18 -27.67
N ASP A 197 25.81 1.03 -27.35
CA ASP A 197 25.15 1.92 -28.31
C ASP A 197 26.12 2.86 -29.04
N LYS A 198 27.43 2.75 -28.77
CA LYS A 198 28.48 3.51 -29.50
C LYS A 198 29.52 2.56 -30.06
N LEU A 199 29.19 1.88 -31.10
CA LEU A 199 30.08 1.53 -32.18
C LEU A 199 29.75 2.42 -33.37
N PRO A 200 30.25 3.66 -33.38
CA PRO A 200 30.57 4.33 -34.64
C PRO A 200 32.05 4.30 -34.76
N GLN A 201 32.50 3.84 -35.88
CA GLN A 201 33.73 4.24 -36.50
C GLN A 201 34.04 5.68 -36.11
N LEU A 202 35.18 5.94 -35.45
CA LEU A 202 35.93 7.17 -35.68
C LEU A 202 37.02 7.42 -34.65
N PRO A 203 37.88 8.36 -34.94
CA PRO A 203 39.31 8.22 -34.73
C PRO A 203 39.74 8.47 -33.29
N VAL A 204 40.82 7.84 -32.93
CA VAL A 204 41.59 8.00 -31.71
C VAL A 204 42.00 9.47 -31.51
N SER A 205 41.17 10.23 -30.79
CA SER A 205 41.64 11.46 -30.12
C SER A 205 40.58 12.10 -29.23
N SER A 206 40.07 11.37 -28.25
CA SER A 206 39.56 11.95 -27.00
C SER A 206 39.57 10.87 -25.94
N VAL A 207 40.68 10.75 -25.25
CA VAL A 207 40.81 10.02 -24.02
C VAL A 207 39.96 10.75 -22.98
N LEU A 208 38.68 10.42 -22.93
CA LEU A 208 37.81 10.76 -21.78
C LEU A 208 38.33 9.96 -20.60
N GLU A 209 38.85 10.63 -19.61
CA GLU A 209 39.31 10.02 -18.37
C GLU A 209 38.26 9.04 -17.78
N PRO A 210 38.64 7.80 -17.47
CA PRO A 210 37.68 6.78 -16.96
C PRO A 210 36.93 7.19 -15.70
N GLY A 211 37.51 8.11 -14.90
CA GLY A 211 36.93 8.62 -13.66
C GLY A 211 35.67 9.48 -13.84
N ASN A 212 35.60 10.28 -14.88
CA ASN A 212 34.45 11.17 -15.11
C ASN A 212 33.18 10.45 -15.58
N VAL A 213 33.30 9.32 -16.29
CA VAL A 213 32.15 8.52 -16.77
C VAL A 213 31.52 7.74 -15.65
N THR A 214 32.30 7.17 -14.74
CA THR A 214 31.80 6.42 -13.57
C THR A 214 31.07 7.34 -12.57
N LEU A 215 31.57 8.55 -12.34
CA LEU A 215 30.94 9.53 -11.45
C LEU A 215 29.57 10.00 -11.99
N LYS A 216 29.50 10.28 -13.29
CA LYS A 216 28.26 10.74 -13.95
C LYS A 216 27.16 9.68 -13.97
N THR A 217 27.50 8.40 -14.12
CA THR A 217 26.55 7.27 -14.10
C THR A 217 26.07 6.96 -12.68
N SER A 218 26.93 7.06 -11.67
CA SER A 218 26.57 6.91 -10.26
C SER A 218 25.58 7.99 -9.82
N ASN A 219 25.80 9.24 -10.20
CA ASN A 219 24.90 10.35 -9.88
C ASN A 219 23.51 10.19 -10.54
N ALA A 220 23.44 9.65 -11.75
CA ALA A 220 22.16 9.37 -12.40
C ALA A 220 21.39 8.24 -11.71
N ALA A 221 22.07 7.18 -11.28
CA ALA A 221 21.45 6.09 -10.49
C ALA A 221 20.96 6.61 -9.13
N LEU A 222 21.77 7.40 -8.43
CA LEU A 222 21.39 8.01 -7.15
C LEU A 222 20.16 8.90 -7.30
N ARG A 223 20.12 9.77 -8.30
CA ARG A 223 18.96 10.63 -8.55
C ARG A 223 17.68 9.82 -8.81
N ASN A 224 17.76 8.75 -9.59
CA ASN A 224 16.60 7.90 -9.88
C ASN A 224 16.09 7.18 -8.62
N ILE A 225 17.00 6.68 -7.79
CA ILE A 225 16.65 6.05 -6.51
C ILE A 225 16.05 7.08 -5.55
N LEU A 226 16.63 8.26 -5.41
CA LEU A 226 16.09 9.32 -4.55
C LEU A 226 14.65 9.69 -4.97
N LEU A 227 14.42 9.91 -6.27
CA LEU A 227 13.06 10.19 -6.77
C LEU A 227 12.10 9.06 -6.42
N MET A 228 12.49 7.80 -6.62
CA MET A 228 11.65 6.66 -6.27
C MET A 228 11.38 6.59 -4.76
N THR A 229 12.41 6.79 -3.93
CA THR A 229 12.27 6.78 -2.47
C THR A 229 11.35 7.89 -1.97
N VAL A 230 11.49 9.11 -2.51
CA VAL A 230 10.58 10.22 -2.19
C VAL A 230 9.15 9.89 -2.61
N HIS A 231 8.94 9.26 -3.75
CA HIS A 231 7.61 8.82 -4.20
C HIS A 231 7.02 7.79 -3.24
N LEU A 232 7.79 6.76 -2.84
CA LEU A 232 7.35 5.74 -1.87
C LEU A 232 7.01 6.38 -0.51
N PHE A 233 7.83 7.33 -0.04
CA PHE A 233 7.57 8.06 1.19
C PHE A 233 6.28 8.90 1.09
N LEU A 234 6.09 9.62 -0.01
CA LEU A 234 4.90 10.44 -0.23
C LEU A 234 3.62 9.60 -0.25
N THR A 235 3.63 8.46 -0.95
CA THR A 235 2.48 7.55 -0.99
C THR A 235 2.20 6.93 0.38
N SER A 236 3.23 6.52 1.11
CA SER A 236 3.10 5.99 2.47
C SER A 236 2.54 7.02 3.43
N ALA A 237 3.12 8.22 3.49
CA ALA A 237 2.71 9.27 4.41
C ALA A 237 1.26 9.74 4.14
N ALA A 238 0.90 9.94 2.87
CA ALA A 238 -0.44 10.36 2.49
C ALA A 238 -1.49 9.26 2.79
N TRP A 239 -1.20 8.01 2.41
CA TRP A 239 -2.09 6.87 2.65
C TRP A 239 -2.35 6.66 4.15
N ASN A 240 -1.30 6.63 4.98
CA ASN A 240 -1.44 6.48 6.43
C ASN A 240 -2.23 7.64 7.05
N ARG A 241 -1.98 8.89 6.60
CA ARG A 241 -2.73 10.06 7.05
C ARG A 241 -4.24 9.89 6.77
N TYR A 242 -4.61 9.47 5.56
CA TYR A 242 -6.02 9.36 5.20
C TYR A 242 -6.71 8.16 5.83
N ILE A 243 -6.02 7.03 6.01
CA ILE A 243 -6.55 5.94 6.84
C ILE A 243 -6.89 6.47 8.23
N TYR A 244 -5.94 7.12 8.89
CA TYR A 244 -6.15 7.65 10.24
C TYR A 244 -7.33 8.63 10.30
N LEU A 245 -7.38 9.60 9.39
CA LEU A 245 -8.43 10.61 9.36
C LEU A 245 -9.82 10.01 9.09
N TYR A 246 -9.94 9.11 8.13
CA TYR A 246 -11.22 8.47 7.84
C TYR A 246 -11.63 7.44 8.88
N GLN A 247 -10.71 6.71 9.49
CA GLN A 247 -11.00 5.82 10.62
C GLN A 247 -11.53 6.63 11.80
N ASP A 248 -10.86 7.74 12.11
CA ASP A 248 -11.31 8.64 13.15
C ASP A 248 -12.71 9.19 12.83
N LEU A 249 -12.93 9.72 11.63
CA LEU A 249 -14.20 10.31 11.22
C LEU A 249 -15.36 9.30 11.12
N LEU A 250 -15.12 8.09 10.57
CA LEU A 250 -16.19 7.14 10.23
C LEU A 250 -16.33 6.00 11.25
N GLU A 251 -15.26 5.60 11.92
CA GLU A 251 -15.27 4.43 12.82
C GLU A 251 -15.23 4.81 14.31
N THR A 252 -15.04 6.11 14.64
CA THR A 252 -14.99 6.57 16.02
C THR A 252 -16.32 7.22 16.43
N GLU A 253 -16.69 7.03 17.69
CA GLU A 253 -17.88 7.64 18.26
C GLU A 253 -17.54 9.02 18.85
N TYR A 254 -17.99 10.08 18.16
CA TYR A 254 -17.86 11.43 18.69
C TYR A 254 -19.07 11.77 19.58
N ARG A 255 -18.81 12.26 20.78
CA ARG A 255 -19.83 12.86 21.62
C ARG A 255 -19.87 14.36 21.38
N THR A 256 -20.64 14.80 20.42
CA THR A 256 -21.01 16.21 20.30
C THR A 256 -22.33 16.45 21.01
N PRO A 257 -22.46 17.50 21.83
CA PRO A 257 -23.68 17.76 22.58
C PRO A 257 -24.91 18.04 21.66
N SER A 258 -24.66 18.39 20.40
CA SER A 258 -25.67 18.81 19.43
C SER A 258 -26.25 17.69 18.57
N ILE A 259 -25.57 16.52 18.46
CA ILE A 259 -25.97 15.46 17.54
C ILE A 259 -26.28 14.18 18.31
N SER A 260 -27.49 13.59 18.09
CA SER A 260 -27.80 12.29 18.67
C SER A 260 -26.94 11.18 18.05
N ARG A 261 -26.63 10.13 18.82
CA ARG A 261 -25.84 8.98 18.34
C ARG A 261 -26.39 8.37 17.07
N GLU A 262 -27.70 8.25 16.98
CA GLU A 262 -28.38 7.65 15.82
C GLU A 262 -28.15 8.50 14.56
N HIS A 263 -28.30 9.81 14.66
CA HIS A 263 -28.02 10.74 13.55
C HIS A 263 -26.54 10.69 13.13
N LEU A 264 -25.61 10.61 14.08
CA LEU A 264 -24.19 10.45 13.79
C LEU A 264 -23.93 9.18 12.95
N TYR A 265 -24.50 8.04 13.35
CA TYR A 265 -24.31 6.79 12.63
C TYR A 265 -24.93 6.79 11.24
N VAL A 266 -26.09 7.41 11.07
CA VAL A 266 -26.69 7.58 9.75
C VAL A 266 -25.78 8.41 8.84
N ARG A 267 -25.23 9.54 9.33
CA ARG A 267 -24.33 10.38 8.55
C ARG A 267 -23.01 9.67 8.21
N GLN A 268 -22.39 9.00 9.19
CA GLN A 268 -21.18 8.17 8.97
C GLN A 268 -21.44 7.09 7.92
N THR A 269 -22.53 6.35 8.02
CA THR A 269 -22.93 5.33 7.06
C THR A 269 -23.20 5.90 5.67
N THR A 270 -23.82 7.07 5.59
CA THR A 270 -24.09 7.76 4.31
C THR A 270 -22.78 8.13 3.59
N VAL A 271 -21.81 8.69 4.32
CA VAL A 271 -20.49 9.01 3.75
C VAL A 271 -19.77 7.73 3.34
N PHE A 272 -19.78 6.71 4.20
CA PHE A 272 -19.11 5.43 3.93
C PHE A 272 -19.64 4.73 2.67
N ARG A 273 -20.94 4.78 2.42
CA ARG A 273 -21.59 4.20 1.24
C ARG A 273 -21.55 5.10 0.01
N SER A 274 -21.04 6.32 0.12
CA SER A 274 -21.01 7.26 -1.01
C SER A 274 -20.12 6.77 -2.14
N SER A 275 -20.53 6.96 -3.39
CA SER A 275 -19.74 6.58 -4.56
C SER A 275 -18.40 7.33 -4.62
N SER A 276 -18.34 8.56 -4.14
CA SER A 276 -17.11 9.35 -4.06
C SER A 276 -16.09 8.72 -3.11
N PHE A 277 -16.53 8.28 -1.92
CA PHE A 277 -15.66 7.58 -0.97
C PHE A 277 -15.17 6.26 -1.56
N THR A 278 -16.06 5.49 -2.20
CA THR A 278 -15.68 4.23 -2.87
C THR A 278 -14.62 4.44 -3.96
N ILE A 279 -14.77 5.48 -4.80
CA ILE A 279 -13.79 5.78 -5.85
C ILE A 279 -12.44 6.16 -5.23
N ILE A 280 -12.44 6.99 -4.19
CA ILE A 280 -11.21 7.42 -3.50
C ILE A 280 -10.50 6.23 -2.87
N THR A 281 -11.21 5.37 -2.15
CA THR A 281 -10.62 4.18 -1.52
C THR A 281 -10.07 3.21 -2.56
N LEU A 282 -10.78 3.01 -3.68
CA LEU A 282 -10.30 2.21 -4.80
C LEU A 282 -9.04 2.81 -5.44
N CYS A 283 -8.98 4.13 -5.62
CA CYS A 283 -7.75 4.76 -6.11
C CYS A 283 -6.57 4.54 -5.16
N TRP A 284 -6.80 4.62 -3.85
CA TRP A 284 -5.77 4.33 -2.85
C TRP A 284 -5.33 2.87 -2.85
N LYS A 285 -6.21 1.91 -3.14
CA LYS A 285 -5.82 0.50 -3.35
C LYS A 285 -4.73 0.32 -4.40
N PHE A 286 -4.77 1.11 -5.47
CA PHE A 286 -3.79 1.05 -6.56
C PHE A 286 -2.56 1.94 -6.34
N LEU A 287 -2.64 2.95 -5.47
CA LEU A 287 -1.60 3.97 -5.33
C LEU A 287 -1.01 4.07 -3.92
N ASN A 288 -1.39 3.17 -3.02
CA ASN A 288 -0.76 3.10 -1.70
C ASN A 288 0.69 2.59 -1.79
N PHE A 289 1.41 2.69 -0.70
CA PHE A 289 2.81 2.28 -0.59
C PHE A 289 3.03 0.81 -1.03
N HIS A 290 2.19 -0.12 -0.57
CA HIS A 290 2.32 -1.54 -0.86
C HIS A 290 2.09 -1.83 -2.34
N ALA A 291 1.05 -1.27 -2.95
CA ALA A 291 0.78 -1.42 -4.39
C ALA A 291 1.93 -0.89 -5.24
N VAL A 292 2.47 0.30 -4.91
CA VAL A 292 3.62 0.89 -5.62
C VAL A 292 4.86 0.02 -5.47
N MET A 293 5.05 -0.58 -4.29
CA MET A 293 6.14 -1.52 -4.04
C MET A 293 5.96 -2.81 -4.84
N ASP A 294 4.76 -3.36 -4.93
CA ASP A 294 4.44 -4.54 -5.75
C ASP A 294 4.72 -4.30 -7.23
N TYR A 295 4.38 -3.12 -7.76
CA TYR A 295 4.72 -2.76 -9.14
C TYR A 295 6.23 -2.68 -9.36
N LEU A 296 7.00 -2.20 -8.37
CA LEU A 296 8.45 -2.24 -8.39
C LEU A 296 8.97 -3.69 -8.42
N LEU A 297 8.43 -4.55 -7.55
CA LEU A 297 8.80 -5.96 -7.49
C LEU A 297 8.51 -6.68 -8.83
N LEU A 298 7.36 -6.43 -9.44
CA LEU A 298 7.03 -6.93 -10.77
C LEU A 298 8.00 -6.41 -11.84
N ALA A 299 8.34 -5.12 -11.78
CA ALA A 299 9.31 -4.54 -12.73
C ALA A 299 10.70 -5.17 -12.59
N ILE A 300 11.14 -5.51 -11.37
CA ILE A 300 12.40 -6.24 -11.13
C ILE A 300 12.30 -7.66 -11.67
N PHE A 301 11.21 -8.36 -11.40
CA PHE A 301 10.99 -9.75 -11.83
C PHE A 301 11.03 -9.91 -13.34
N PHE A 302 10.46 -8.95 -14.08
CA PHE A 302 10.43 -8.92 -15.56
C PHE A 302 11.63 -8.21 -16.19
N ASP A 303 12.59 -7.75 -15.38
CA ASP A 303 13.74 -6.94 -15.87
C ASP A 303 13.34 -5.64 -16.58
N ARG A 304 12.25 -5.01 -16.12
CA ARG A 304 11.66 -3.76 -16.66
C ARG A 304 11.80 -2.56 -15.72
N MET A 305 12.76 -2.61 -14.82
CA MET A 305 12.93 -1.59 -13.79
C MET A 305 13.17 -0.18 -14.34
N ARG A 306 13.83 -0.05 -15.52
CA ARG A 306 14.09 1.26 -16.13
C ARG A 306 12.82 1.92 -16.64
N GLU A 307 11.93 1.14 -17.21
CA GLU A 307 10.61 1.57 -17.66
C GLU A 307 9.77 2.04 -16.48
N TYR A 308 9.80 1.28 -15.38
CA TYR A 308 9.12 1.64 -14.14
C TYR A 308 9.62 2.96 -13.54
N ILE A 309 10.95 3.15 -13.41
CA ILE A 309 11.54 4.40 -12.91
C ILE A 309 11.15 5.58 -13.82
N ARG A 310 11.08 5.36 -15.13
CA ARG A 310 10.64 6.39 -16.07
C ARG A 310 9.17 6.77 -15.85
N LEU A 311 8.30 5.78 -15.64
CA LEU A 311 6.89 5.98 -15.35
C LEU A 311 6.71 6.81 -14.07
N ILE A 312 7.37 6.42 -12.97
CA ILE A 312 7.32 7.17 -11.70
C ILE A 312 7.71 8.63 -11.94
N ARG A 313 8.82 8.87 -12.62
CA ARG A 313 9.34 10.23 -12.81
C ARG A 313 8.39 11.14 -13.59
N TRP A 314 7.65 10.63 -14.57
CA TRP A 314 6.85 11.44 -15.48
C TRP A 314 5.38 11.59 -15.10
N SER A 315 4.76 10.57 -14.53
CA SER A 315 3.31 10.56 -14.32
C SER A 315 2.89 10.32 -12.87
N SER A 316 3.63 9.51 -12.14
CA SER A 316 3.15 9.01 -10.84
C SER A 316 3.04 10.09 -9.78
N TYR A 317 3.96 11.06 -9.75
CA TYR A 317 3.88 12.21 -8.83
C TYR A 317 2.62 13.04 -9.05
N VAL A 318 2.28 13.34 -10.31
CA VAL A 318 1.08 14.12 -10.65
C VAL A 318 -0.17 13.38 -10.21
N VAL A 319 -0.22 12.07 -10.47
CA VAL A 319 -1.37 11.23 -10.10
C VAL A 319 -1.54 11.17 -8.58
N VAL A 320 -0.46 10.96 -7.82
CA VAL A 320 -0.53 10.92 -6.34
C VAL A 320 -0.93 12.27 -5.76
N LEU A 321 -0.37 13.38 -6.24
CA LEU A 321 -0.74 14.71 -5.76
C LEU A 321 -2.20 15.05 -6.09
N LEU A 322 -2.69 14.66 -7.25
CA LEU A 322 -4.10 14.82 -7.61
C LEU A 322 -4.99 13.98 -6.68
N LEU A 323 -4.60 12.73 -6.40
CA LEU A 323 -5.36 11.87 -5.48
C LEU A 323 -5.38 12.46 -4.06
N VAL A 324 -4.24 12.97 -3.56
CA VAL A 324 -4.16 13.68 -2.29
C VAL A 324 -5.12 14.87 -2.26
N TYR A 325 -5.12 15.70 -3.30
CA TYR A 325 -6.01 16.86 -3.40
C TYR A 325 -7.50 16.46 -3.38
N VAL A 326 -7.88 15.47 -4.20
CA VAL A 326 -9.28 14.98 -4.26
C VAL A 326 -9.69 14.35 -2.93
N THR A 327 -8.80 13.60 -2.29
CA THR A 327 -9.07 12.96 -1.00
C THR A 327 -9.26 14.01 0.11
N GLU A 328 -8.38 15.01 0.17
CA GLU A 328 -8.50 16.11 1.15
C GLU A 328 -9.82 16.88 0.98
N PHE A 329 -10.16 17.23 -0.26
CA PHE A 329 -11.41 17.94 -0.54
C PHE A 329 -12.64 17.12 -0.14
N HIS A 330 -12.64 15.81 -0.43
CA HIS A 330 -13.73 14.93 -0.01
C HIS A 330 -13.77 14.78 1.52
N PHE A 331 -12.61 14.65 2.16
CA PHE A 331 -12.54 14.54 3.62
C PHE A 331 -13.12 15.77 4.31
N LEU A 332 -12.76 16.97 3.86
CA LEU A 332 -13.29 18.21 4.43
C LEU A 332 -14.81 18.30 4.28
N ARG A 333 -15.36 17.93 3.12
CA ARG A 333 -16.82 17.88 2.91
C ARG A 333 -17.50 16.84 3.80
N ALA A 334 -16.91 15.66 3.93
CA ALA A 334 -17.43 14.60 4.79
C ALA A 334 -17.41 15.03 6.26
N TYR A 335 -16.34 15.69 6.68
CA TYR A 335 -16.18 16.22 8.03
C TYR A 335 -17.25 17.26 8.34
N THR A 336 -17.46 18.29 7.48
CA THR A 336 -18.49 19.29 7.67
C THR A 336 -19.88 18.67 7.71
N TYR A 337 -20.18 17.72 6.84
CA TYR A 337 -21.46 17.01 6.80
C TYR A 337 -21.72 16.18 8.07
N ILE A 338 -20.73 15.48 8.59
CA ILE A 338 -20.88 14.64 9.79
C ILE A 338 -20.98 15.49 11.05
N GLN A 339 -20.17 16.55 11.18
CA GLN A 339 -20.09 17.38 12.37
C GLN A 339 -21.18 18.48 12.42
N ASP A 340 -22.02 18.58 11.38
CA ASP A 340 -23.04 19.63 11.25
C ASP A 340 -22.48 21.04 11.37
N VAL A 341 -21.26 21.24 10.94
CA VAL A 341 -20.62 22.56 10.89
C VAL A 341 -21.20 23.31 9.67
N PRO A 342 -21.77 24.50 9.81
CA PRO A 342 -22.20 25.28 8.66
C PRO A 342 -21.03 25.45 7.69
N SER A 343 -21.26 25.19 6.40
CA SER A 343 -20.22 25.44 5.40
C SER A 343 -20.03 26.99 5.29
N LEU A 344 -18.79 27.42 5.12
CA LEU A 344 -18.49 28.84 4.88
C LEU A 344 -19.28 29.40 3.69
N ILE A 345 -19.69 28.53 2.76
CA ILE A 345 -20.54 28.89 1.61
C ILE A 345 -21.98 29.18 2.05
N ASP A 346 -22.52 28.45 3.04
CA ASP A 346 -23.89 28.67 3.55
C ASP A 346 -23.95 29.93 4.39
N GLU A 347 -22.86 30.32 5.07
CA GLU A 347 -22.77 31.61 5.77
C GLU A 347 -22.73 32.80 4.79
N GLU A 348 -22.02 32.69 3.66
CA GLU A 348 -21.99 33.71 2.63
C GLU A 348 -23.38 33.90 1.96
N ILE A 349 -24.09 32.79 1.65
CA ILE A 349 -25.42 32.82 1.06
C ILE A 349 -26.43 33.41 2.07
N SER A 350 -26.38 32.97 3.31
CA SER A 350 -27.25 33.50 4.38
C SER A 350 -26.99 34.98 4.67
N SER A 351 -25.75 35.42 4.61
CA SER A 351 -25.40 36.82 4.78
C SER A 351 -25.82 37.69 3.58
N SER A 352 -25.80 37.17 2.36
CA SER A 352 -26.24 37.87 1.16
C SER A 352 -27.77 38.08 1.11
N ASP A 353 -28.53 37.11 1.62
CA ASP A 353 -30.01 37.21 1.67
C ASP A 353 -30.49 38.20 2.71
N VAL A 354 -29.73 38.49 3.77
CA VAL A 354 -30.05 39.53 4.78
C VAL A 354 -29.83 40.93 4.22
N TYR A 355 -28.90 41.12 3.28
CA TYR A 355 -28.66 42.44 2.66
C TYR A 355 -29.60 42.78 1.48
N THR A 356 -30.39 41.80 1.00
CA THR A 356 -31.36 42.02 -0.09
C THR A 356 -32.80 42.32 0.38
N GLN A 357 -33.08 42.29 1.70
CA GLN A 357 -34.38 42.58 2.29
C GLN A 357 -34.40 43.86 3.15
N GLY A 358 -33.40 44.74 3.05
CA GLY A 358 -33.33 46.03 3.76
C GLY A 358 -33.64 47.22 2.89
#